data_de5bf9579999f5efe1bb35202453131b
#
_entry.id   de5bf9579999f5efe1bb35202453131b
#
_cell.length_a   1.000
_cell.length_b   1.000
_cell.length_c   1.000
_cell.angle_alpha   90.00
_cell.angle_beta   90.00
_cell.angle_gamma   90.00
#
_symmetry.space_group_name_H-M   'P 1'
#
loop_
_entity.id
_entity.type
_entity.pdbx_description
1 polymer ?
#
loop_
_entity_poly.entity_id
_entity_poly.type
_entity_poly.pdbx_seq_one_letter_code
_entity_poly.pdbx_strand_id
1 'polypeptide(L)'
;MTAQNPEPKLILASASPRRRELLARLDIEPARIAPADIDETPRKGELPRPYVQRMAREKALAVAADDGFVLAGDTVVAAGRRILPKAEDEATARECLTLLSGRRHRVFSAIALTRARDDGARDVVCGCAHRRAGGFERRSSSVQITRQN
;
A
#
# COMPACT_ATOMS: atom_id res chain seq x y z
N MET A 1 15.47 28.42 -25.78
CA MET A 1 15.90 27.26 -24.97
C MET A 1 14.77 26.95 -24.03
N THR A 2 13.95 25.95 -24.35
CA THR A 2 12.90 25.44 -23.46
C THR A 2 13.62 24.66 -22.34
N ALA A 3 13.62 25.17 -21.12
CA ALA A 3 14.02 24.41 -19.96
C ALA A 3 13.12 23.16 -19.89
N GLN A 4 13.68 22.02 -20.24
CA GLN A 4 13.01 20.74 -20.01
C GLN A 4 12.93 20.59 -18.51
N ASN A 5 11.73 20.80 -17.97
CA ASN A 5 11.46 20.49 -16.58
C ASN A 5 11.71 18.97 -16.44
N PRO A 6 12.66 18.50 -15.64
CA PRO A 6 12.96 17.08 -15.54
C PRO A 6 11.67 16.36 -15.11
N GLU A 7 11.33 15.27 -15.81
CA GLU A 7 10.17 14.48 -15.45
C GLU A 7 10.30 14.02 -13.99
N PRO A 8 9.22 14.16 -13.20
CA PRO A 8 9.26 13.83 -11.79
C PRO A 8 9.57 12.34 -11.60
N LYS A 9 10.61 12.03 -10.84
CA LYS A 9 11.07 10.67 -10.58
C LYS A 9 10.11 9.95 -9.65
N LEU A 10 9.74 8.72 -9.99
CA LEU A 10 8.96 7.84 -9.13
C LEU A 10 9.87 6.89 -8.36
N ILE A 11 9.72 6.86 -7.04
CA ILE A 11 10.36 5.88 -6.15
C ILE A 11 9.29 4.89 -5.69
N LEU A 12 9.54 3.59 -5.87
CA LEU A 12 8.67 2.54 -5.37
C LEU A 12 9.16 2.08 -3.99
N ALA A 13 8.41 2.44 -2.94
CA ALA A 13 8.68 2.03 -1.56
C ALA A 13 8.12 0.63 -1.25
N SER A 14 8.54 -0.36 -2.01
CA SER A 14 8.09 -1.74 -1.87
C SER A 14 9.09 -2.73 -2.45
N ALA A 15 9.33 -3.83 -1.73
CA ALA A 15 10.10 -4.97 -2.22
C ALA A 15 9.26 -5.96 -3.06
N SER A 16 7.94 -5.76 -3.18
CA SER A 16 7.03 -6.70 -3.84
C SER A 16 7.24 -6.74 -5.36
N PRO A 17 7.65 -7.88 -5.94
CA PRO A 17 7.79 -8.04 -7.39
C PRO A 17 6.49 -7.77 -8.14
N ARG A 18 5.35 -8.21 -7.55
CA ARG A 18 4.00 -7.99 -8.11
C ARG A 18 3.67 -6.51 -8.32
N ARG A 19 4.06 -5.64 -7.38
CA ARG A 19 3.80 -4.20 -7.51
C ARG A 19 4.63 -3.58 -8.60
N ARG A 20 5.87 -4.03 -8.76
CA ARG A 20 6.73 -3.64 -9.89
C ARG A 20 6.13 -4.07 -11.22
N GLU A 21 5.64 -5.31 -11.33
CA GLU A 21 4.96 -5.81 -12.53
C GLU A 21 3.70 -5.02 -12.87
N LEU A 22 2.93 -4.62 -11.84
CA LEU A 22 1.73 -3.80 -12.06
C LEU A 22 2.07 -2.41 -12.61
N LEU A 23 3.16 -1.79 -12.15
CA LEU A 23 3.66 -0.53 -12.72
C LEU A 23 4.12 -0.71 -14.15
N ALA A 24 4.86 -1.79 -14.44
CA ALA A 24 5.32 -2.10 -15.80
C ALA A 24 4.16 -2.28 -16.80
N ARG A 25 3.02 -2.84 -16.36
CA ARG A 25 1.80 -2.94 -17.19
C ARG A 25 1.15 -1.59 -17.50
N LEU A 26 1.53 -0.55 -16.79
CA LEU A 26 1.10 0.83 -17.01
C LEU A 26 2.17 1.66 -17.71
N ASP A 27 3.21 1.01 -18.22
CA ASP A 27 4.40 1.65 -18.81
C ASP A 27 5.10 2.64 -17.84
N ILE A 28 4.99 2.36 -16.54
CA ILE A 28 5.63 3.15 -15.49
C ILE A 28 6.84 2.39 -14.96
N GLU A 29 8.03 2.95 -15.15
CA GLU A 29 9.26 2.42 -14.57
C GLU A 29 9.73 3.30 -13.40
N PRO A 30 9.82 2.76 -12.17
CA PRO A 30 10.31 3.53 -11.04
C PRO A 30 11.81 3.78 -11.19
N ALA A 31 12.23 5.03 -10.98
CA ALA A 31 13.64 5.43 -11.00
C ALA A 31 14.46 4.74 -9.88
N ARG A 32 13.80 4.35 -8.79
CA ARG A 32 14.42 3.64 -7.67
C ARG A 32 13.40 2.75 -6.96
N ILE A 33 13.87 1.60 -6.49
CA ILE A 33 13.14 0.72 -5.57
C ILE A 33 13.79 0.88 -4.20
N ALA A 34 12.99 1.30 -3.21
CA ALA A 34 13.46 1.58 -1.84
C ALA A 34 12.43 1.03 -0.85
N PRO A 35 12.51 -0.27 -0.49
CA PRO A 35 11.62 -0.85 0.50
C PRO A 35 11.67 -0.06 1.81
N ALA A 36 10.51 0.22 2.39
CA ALA A 36 10.41 0.89 3.67
C ALA A 36 10.53 -0.14 4.81
N ASP A 37 11.37 0.16 5.78
CA ASP A 37 11.47 -0.59 7.04
C ASP A 37 10.67 0.16 8.11
N ILE A 38 9.48 -0.35 8.43
CA ILE A 38 8.57 0.21 9.42
C ILE A 38 7.97 -0.89 10.28
N ASP A 39 7.47 -0.54 11.46
CA ASP A 39 6.69 -1.45 12.28
C ASP A 39 5.31 -1.70 11.65
N GLU A 40 5.10 -2.92 11.18
CA GLU A 40 3.86 -3.37 10.54
C GLU A 40 2.86 -3.97 11.55
N THR A 41 3.10 -3.86 12.85
CA THR A 41 2.20 -4.42 13.87
C THR A 41 0.85 -3.70 13.88
N PRO A 42 -0.29 -4.42 13.77
CA PRO A 42 -1.59 -3.83 13.94
C PRO A 42 -1.76 -3.23 15.34
N ARG A 43 -2.36 -2.05 15.43
CA ARG A 43 -2.69 -1.42 16.72
C ARG A 43 -3.85 -2.17 17.38
N LYS A 44 -3.93 -2.09 18.71
CA LYS A 44 -5.03 -2.73 19.45
C LYS A 44 -6.40 -2.26 18.93
N GLY A 45 -7.21 -3.21 18.47
CA GLY A 45 -8.54 -2.94 17.93
C GLY A 45 -8.58 -2.31 16.54
N GLU A 46 -7.44 -2.19 15.86
CA GLU A 46 -7.36 -1.62 14.52
C GLU A 46 -8.09 -2.50 13.50
N LEU A 47 -8.96 -1.88 12.72
CA LEU A 47 -9.71 -2.56 11.67
C LEU A 47 -8.86 -2.71 10.40
N PRO A 48 -9.15 -3.73 9.55
CA PRO A 48 -8.35 -4.00 8.36
C PRO A 48 -8.17 -2.82 7.41
N ARG A 49 -9.23 -2.03 7.16
CA ARG A 49 -9.15 -0.87 6.26
C ARG A 49 -8.25 0.24 6.81
N PRO A 50 -8.46 0.78 8.02
CA PRO A 50 -7.53 1.73 8.64
C PRO A 50 -6.10 1.23 8.69
N TYR A 51 -5.90 -0.03 9.04
CA TYR A 51 -4.58 -0.64 9.10
C TYR A 51 -3.85 -0.57 7.75
N VAL A 52 -4.46 -1.08 6.66
CA VAL A 52 -3.81 -1.11 5.36
C VAL A 52 -3.54 0.29 4.80
N GLN A 53 -4.41 1.25 5.10
CA GLN A 53 -4.22 2.66 4.74
C GLN A 53 -3.05 3.27 5.51
N ARG A 54 -2.97 3.02 6.82
CA ARG A 54 -1.85 3.46 7.67
C ARG A 54 -0.54 2.88 7.17
N MET A 55 -0.49 1.57 6.90
CA MET A 55 0.71 0.91 6.38
C MET A 55 1.19 1.51 5.06
N ALA A 56 0.29 1.72 4.10
CA ALA A 56 0.65 2.35 2.83
C ALA A 56 1.23 3.76 3.04
N ARG A 57 0.60 4.56 3.91
CA ARG A 57 1.06 5.94 4.20
C ARG A 57 2.39 5.96 4.93
N GLU A 58 2.55 5.18 5.99
CA GLU A 58 3.78 5.14 6.77
C GLU A 58 4.95 4.65 5.92
N LYS A 59 4.74 3.65 5.06
CA LYS A 59 5.76 3.19 4.08
C LYS A 59 6.15 4.29 3.10
N ALA A 60 5.18 5.03 2.55
CA ALA A 60 5.49 6.12 1.63
C ALA A 60 6.24 7.27 2.30
N LEU A 61 5.89 7.58 3.56
CA LEU A 61 6.53 8.65 4.33
C LEU A 61 7.92 8.28 4.85
N ALA A 62 8.19 6.99 5.10
CA ALA A 62 9.48 6.52 5.60
C ALA A 62 10.60 6.61 4.56
N VAL A 63 10.27 6.68 3.27
CA VAL A 63 11.26 6.80 2.20
C VAL A 63 11.47 8.26 1.85
N ALA A 64 12.72 8.72 1.97
CA ALA A 64 13.09 10.07 1.56
C ALA A 64 13.03 10.23 0.03
N ALA A 65 12.49 11.35 -0.40
CA ALA A 65 12.55 11.83 -1.77
C ALA A 65 12.78 13.34 -1.74
N ASP A 66 13.91 13.76 -2.26
CA ASP A 66 14.26 15.18 -2.35
C ASP A 66 13.53 15.83 -3.52
N ASP A 67 13.25 15.06 -4.56
CA ASP A 67 12.52 15.44 -5.76
C ASP A 67 11.74 14.26 -6.31
N GLY A 68 10.46 14.51 -6.64
CA GLY A 68 9.60 13.49 -7.24
C GLY A 68 8.54 12.90 -6.31
N PHE A 69 8.16 11.66 -6.60
CA PHE A 69 7.08 10.96 -5.93
C PHE A 69 7.56 9.67 -5.27
N VAL A 70 6.99 9.34 -4.11
CA VAL A 70 7.15 8.02 -3.49
C VAL A 70 5.80 7.30 -3.51
N LEU A 71 5.77 6.14 -4.14
CA LEU A 71 4.62 5.25 -4.16
C LEU A 71 4.86 4.06 -3.22
N ALA A 72 3.96 3.86 -2.29
CA ALA A 72 3.92 2.68 -1.45
C ALA A 72 2.56 1.99 -1.55
N GLY A 73 2.49 0.76 -1.09
CA GLY A 73 1.25 0.03 -0.98
C GLY A 73 1.32 -1.05 0.08
N ASP A 74 0.15 -1.46 0.53
CA ASP A 74 0.00 -2.60 1.41
C ASP A 74 -1.25 -3.41 1.05
N THR A 75 -1.23 -4.70 1.39
CA THR A 75 -2.34 -5.60 1.13
C THR A 75 -2.50 -6.55 2.31
N VAL A 76 -3.72 -6.66 2.82
CA VAL A 76 -4.04 -7.56 3.92
C VAL A 76 -5.28 -8.39 3.61
N VAL A 77 -5.29 -9.60 4.14
CA VAL A 77 -6.46 -10.48 4.16
C VAL A 77 -7.10 -10.40 5.54
N ALA A 78 -8.41 -10.31 5.58
CA ALA A 78 -9.15 -10.24 6.84
C ALA A 78 -10.36 -11.20 6.83
N ALA A 79 -10.50 -11.94 7.92
CA ALA A 79 -11.70 -12.72 8.24
C ALA A 79 -12.54 -11.92 9.26
N GLY A 80 -13.65 -11.33 8.80
CA GLY A 80 -14.40 -10.37 9.61
C GLY A 80 -13.56 -9.14 9.97
N ARG A 81 -13.32 -8.95 11.27
CA ARG A 81 -12.49 -7.86 11.82
C ARG A 81 -11.02 -8.28 12.04
N ARG A 82 -10.73 -9.57 11.95
CA ARG A 82 -9.39 -10.11 12.22
C ARG A 82 -8.50 -9.96 10.99
N ILE A 83 -7.41 -9.23 11.15
CA ILE A 83 -6.32 -9.14 10.18
C ILE A 83 -5.51 -10.43 10.27
N LEU A 84 -5.28 -11.10 9.13
CA LEU A 84 -4.41 -12.26 9.06
C LEU A 84 -2.95 -11.83 8.88
N PRO A 85 -2.01 -12.52 9.53
CA PRO A 85 -0.60 -12.26 9.35
C PRO A 85 -0.15 -12.62 7.93
N LYS A 86 1.01 -12.10 7.52
CA LYS A 86 1.70 -12.56 6.32
C LYS A 86 2.13 -14.01 6.53
N ALA A 87 1.82 -14.87 5.58
CA ALA A 87 2.22 -16.27 5.63
C ALA A 87 3.66 -16.41 5.09
N GLU A 88 4.63 -16.19 5.96
CA GLU A 88 6.05 -16.27 5.63
C GLU A 88 6.62 -17.69 5.84
N ASP A 89 5.90 -18.53 6.57
CA ASP A 89 6.21 -19.93 6.80
C ASP A 89 4.99 -20.83 6.55
N GLU A 90 5.25 -22.14 6.43
CA GLU A 90 4.20 -23.12 6.11
C GLU A 90 3.17 -23.24 7.24
N ALA A 91 3.58 -23.15 8.50
CA ALA A 91 2.68 -23.28 9.65
C ALA A 91 1.68 -22.12 9.66
N THR A 92 2.16 -20.88 9.53
CA THR A 92 1.32 -19.69 9.43
C THR A 92 0.40 -19.73 8.19
N ALA A 93 0.91 -20.21 7.04
CA ALA A 93 0.10 -20.38 5.83
C ALA A 93 -1.04 -21.38 6.07
N ARG A 94 -0.76 -22.50 6.70
CA ARG A 94 -1.73 -23.55 7.03
C ARG A 94 -2.80 -23.05 7.99
N GLU A 95 -2.43 -22.30 9.03
CA GLU A 95 -3.37 -21.68 9.97
C GLU A 95 -4.28 -20.67 9.25
N CYS A 96 -3.71 -19.80 8.41
CA CYS A 96 -4.48 -18.84 7.63
C CYS A 96 -5.48 -19.53 6.70
N LEU A 97 -5.05 -20.57 5.97
CA LEU A 97 -5.92 -21.33 5.07
C LEU A 97 -7.03 -22.06 5.83
N THR A 98 -6.72 -22.64 6.98
CA THR A 98 -7.71 -23.30 7.86
C THR A 98 -8.76 -22.29 8.34
N LEU A 99 -8.32 -21.09 8.74
CA LEU A 99 -9.24 -20.03 9.16
C LEU A 99 -10.13 -19.53 8.03
N LEU A 100 -9.61 -19.50 6.79
CA LEU A 100 -10.33 -19.01 5.61
C LEU A 100 -11.25 -20.07 4.99
N SER A 101 -10.99 -21.36 5.25
CA SER A 101 -11.74 -22.47 4.68
C SER A 101 -13.23 -22.39 5.04
N GLY A 102 -14.09 -22.44 4.02
CA GLY A 102 -15.54 -22.34 4.19
C GLY A 102 -16.07 -20.99 4.67
N ARG A 103 -15.23 -19.96 4.76
CA ARG A 103 -15.62 -18.65 5.27
C ARG A 103 -15.45 -17.56 4.22
N ARG A 104 -16.33 -16.55 4.29
CA ARG A 104 -16.16 -15.33 3.50
C ARG A 104 -15.02 -14.51 4.12
N HIS A 105 -14.14 -14.02 3.27
CA HIS A 105 -13.06 -13.12 3.68
C HIS A 105 -12.94 -11.92 2.74
N ARG A 106 -12.20 -10.93 3.16
CA ARG A 106 -11.94 -9.71 2.40
C ARG A 106 -10.45 -9.52 2.20
N VAL A 107 -10.09 -9.03 1.04
CA VAL A 107 -8.74 -8.55 0.75
C VAL A 107 -8.82 -7.04 0.61
N PHE A 108 -8.05 -6.33 1.43
CA PHE A 108 -7.91 -4.89 1.38
C PHE A 108 -6.55 -4.54 0.79
N SER A 109 -6.55 -3.64 -0.17
CA SER A 109 -5.31 -3.09 -0.74
C SER A 109 -5.36 -1.57 -0.66
N ALA A 110 -4.29 -0.97 -0.19
CA ALA A 110 -4.12 0.47 -0.19
C ALA A 110 -2.85 0.86 -0.92
N ILE A 111 -2.89 2.02 -1.53
CA ILE A 111 -1.73 2.70 -2.10
C ILE A 111 -1.64 4.09 -1.49
N ALA A 112 -0.43 4.58 -1.30
CA ALA A 112 -0.16 5.96 -0.92
C ALA A 112 0.91 6.53 -1.84
N LEU A 113 0.65 7.74 -2.33
CA LEU A 113 1.58 8.53 -3.11
C LEU A 113 1.94 9.77 -2.32
N THR A 114 3.23 10.03 -2.14
CA THR A 114 3.70 11.25 -1.50
C THR A 114 4.54 12.07 -2.47
N ARG A 115 4.51 13.39 -2.31
CA ARG A 115 5.36 14.34 -3.00
C ARG A 115 5.95 15.31 -1.99
N ALA A 116 7.26 15.52 -2.05
CA ALA A 116 7.92 16.58 -1.30
C ALA A 116 7.49 17.94 -1.84
N ARG A 117 7.37 18.92 -0.95
CA ARG A 117 7.07 20.32 -1.25
C ARG A 117 8.28 21.17 -0.92
N ASP A 118 8.34 22.37 -1.51
CA ASP A 118 9.41 23.33 -1.29
C ASP A 118 9.50 23.82 0.16
N ASP A 119 8.39 23.74 0.92
CA ASP A 119 8.30 24.09 2.34
C ASP A 119 8.71 22.95 3.30
N GLY A 120 9.18 21.83 2.76
CA GLY A 120 9.56 20.63 3.53
C GLY A 120 8.39 19.74 3.95
N ALA A 121 7.15 20.16 3.72
CA ALA A 121 5.96 19.34 3.93
C ALA A 121 5.79 18.28 2.83
N ARG A 122 4.93 17.31 3.07
CA ARG A 122 4.60 16.29 2.08
C ARG A 122 3.09 16.24 1.82
N ASP A 123 2.72 16.32 0.56
CA ASP A 123 1.37 15.97 0.15
C ASP A 123 1.23 14.46 0.11
N VAL A 124 0.15 13.92 0.68
CA VAL A 124 -0.13 12.48 0.71
C VAL A 124 -1.49 12.22 0.12
N VAL A 125 -1.52 11.42 -0.93
CA VAL A 125 -2.77 10.87 -1.50
C VAL A 125 -2.82 9.38 -1.16
N CYS A 126 -3.90 8.92 -0.54
CA CYS A 126 -4.09 7.53 -0.19
C CYS A 126 -5.39 7.00 -0.75
N GLY A 127 -5.32 5.87 -1.47
CA GLY A 127 -6.46 5.14 -2.00
C GLY A 127 -6.56 3.76 -1.36
N CYS A 128 -7.78 3.29 -1.09
CA CYS A 128 -8.02 1.94 -0.59
C CYS A 128 -9.16 1.27 -1.35
N ALA A 129 -8.92 0.05 -1.79
CA ALA A 129 -9.92 -0.82 -2.39
C ALA A 129 -10.04 -2.11 -1.58
N HIS A 130 -11.22 -2.73 -1.59
CA HIS A 130 -11.38 -4.06 -1.03
C HIS A 130 -12.17 -4.97 -1.97
N ARG A 131 -11.88 -6.26 -1.89
CA ARG A 131 -12.57 -7.32 -2.62
C ARG A 131 -13.02 -8.38 -1.63
N ARG A 132 -14.27 -8.85 -1.77
CA ARG A 132 -14.73 -10.07 -1.09
C ARG A 132 -14.34 -11.29 -1.91
N ALA A 133 -13.79 -12.30 -1.27
CA ALA A 133 -13.60 -13.60 -1.85
C ALA A 133 -14.69 -14.54 -1.31
N GLY A 134 -15.29 -15.36 -2.20
CA GLY A 134 -16.41 -16.23 -1.87
C GLY A 134 -17.80 -15.70 -2.24
N GLY A 135 -17.91 -14.67 -3.10
CA GLY A 135 -19.18 -14.17 -3.63
C GLY A 135 -18.96 -13.06 -4.65
N PHE A 136 -19.87 -12.95 -5.61
CA PHE A 136 -19.83 -11.90 -6.62
C PHE A 136 -20.25 -10.58 -5.97
N GLU A 137 -19.32 -9.65 -5.72
CA GLU A 137 -19.67 -8.35 -5.14
C GLU A 137 -18.78 -7.20 -5.60
N ARG A 138 -19.39 -6.01 -5.67
CA ARG A 138 -18.84 -4.77 -6.23
C ARG A 138 -17.56 -4.32 -5.53
N ARG A 139 -16.62 -3.79 -6.31
CA ARG A 139 -15.45 -3.07 -5.81
C ARG A 139 -15.92 -1.76 -5.17
N SER A 140 -15.57 -1.55 -3.92
CA SER A 140 -15.69 -0.24 -3.29
C SER A 140 -14.28 0.38 -3.24
N SER A 141 -14.09 1.48 -3.93
CA SER A 141 -12.87 2.29 -3.87
C SER A 141 -13.17 3.63 -3.18
N SER A 142 -12.28 4.05 -2.30
CA SER A 142 -12.30 5.39 -1.73
C SER A 142 -10.92 6.01 -1.86
N VAL A 143 -10.86 7.23 -2.35
CA VAL A 143 -9.64 8.04 -2.40
C VAL A 143 -9.73 9.11 -1.33
N GLN A 144 -8.72 9.22 -0.51
CA GLN A 144 -8.59 10.27 0.49
C GLN A 144 -7.33 11.08 0.20
N ILE A 145 -7.48 12.40 0.15
CA ILE A 145 -6.35 13.33 0.02
C ILE A 145 -6.14 13.94 1.40
N THR A 146 -4.97 13.75 1.97
CA THR A 146 -4.60 14.34 3.27
C THR A 146 -3.30 15.11 3.08
N ARG A 147 -3.30 16.36 3.57
CA ARG A 147 -2.07 17.14 3.68
C ARG A 147 -1.48 16.89 5.07
N GLN A 148 -0.18 16.67 5.13
CA GLN A 148 0.56 16.63 6.37
C GLN A 148 1.56 17.78 6.35
N ASN A 149 1.46 18.62 7.37
CA ASN A 149 2.44 19.68 7.66
C ASN A 149 3.60 19.09 8.43
#